data_8a968569ba986190b79232753ad948cd
#
_entry.id   8a968569ba986190b79232753ad948cd
#
_cell.length_a   1.000
_cell.length_b   1.000
_cell.length_c   1.000
_cell.angle_alpha   90.00
_cell.angle_beta   90.00
_cell.angle_gamma   90.00
#
_symmetry.space_group_name_H-M   'P 1'
#
loop_
_entity.id
_entity.type
_entity.pdbx_description
1 polymer ?
#
loop_
_entity_poly.entity_id
_entity_poly.type
_entity_poly.pdbx_seq_one_letter_code
_entity_poly.pdbx_strand_id
1 'polypeptide(L)'
;MLYLTSLHLSHFRSHKSLELECDKRPVALFGANGSGKTNILEAVSLFSPGRGLRRASAEDMARRPEHIGWKLRGALTAQGRQHEIELSSRNGAARSTKIDGKTASQTALGGITRVLWLVPAMDRLWIEGAEGRRRFWDRIALSFFPSHAEHSLSYEKAMRERNRLLKDQVTDDHWYRALEHQMALSGEAIMQARQAALAYIHNAQIAASTQFPKAELTLLQSENGPLPDTVEDLSAAFASARARDLAAGRSLLGPHRTDLSALYLSKGMPAKECSTGEQKALLISIILANARALTDQIGAPPILLLDEVAAHLDAQRRAALYTEINNLKVQAWMTGTGPELFEDLGAAALMLELGDSGSGSFIKLG
;
A
#
# COMPACT_ATOMS: atom_id res chain seq x y z
N MET A 1 6.80 1.11 18.74
CA MET A 1 6.98 1.99 17.59
C MET A 1 7.56 1.16 16.45
N LEU A 2 7.18 1.44 15.18
CA LEU A 2 7.75 0.79 14.00
C LEU A 2 8.57 1.84 13.22
N TYR A 3 9.84 1.57 12.95
CA TYR A 3 10.69 2.43 12.13
C TYR A 3 11.90 1.66 11.58
N LEU A 4 12.38 2.09 10.42
CA LEU A 4 13.60 1.60 9.79
C LEU A 4 14.80 2.31 10.43
N THR A 5 15.88 1.57 10.76
CA THR A 5 17.11 2.11 11.32
C THR A 5 18.23 2.14 10.31
N SER A 6 18.24 1.25 9.33
CA SER A 6 19.18 1.28 8.20
C SER A 6 18.56 0.74 6.94
N LEU A 7 19.08 1.21 5.81
CA LEU A 7 18.66 0.77 4.47
C LEU A 7 19.89 0.66 3.56
N HIS A 8 20.10 -0.52 2.99
CA HIS A 8 21.12 -0.76 1.97
C HIS A 8 20.48 -1.21 0.67
N LEU A 9 20.80 -0.53 -0.41
CA LEU A 9 20.41 -0.88 -1.77
C LEU A 9 21.66 -1.32 -2.55
N SER A 10 21.55 -2.40 -3.31
CA SER A 10 22.57 -2.85 -4.24
C SER A 10 21.94 -3.17 -5.58
N HIS A 11 22.40 -2.51 -6.64
CA HIS A 11 21.93 -2.64 -8.04
C HIS A 11 20.39 -2.50 -8.17
N PHE A 12 19.79 -1.61 -7.37
CA PHE A 12 18.36 -1.39 -7.35
C PHE A 12 17.99 -0.08 -8.07
N ARG A 13 17.22 -0.18 -9.14
CA ARG A 13 16.79 0.96 -9.95
C ARG A 13 17.98 1.80 -10.45
N SER A 14 18.05 3.08 -10.06
CA SER A 14 19.17 3.98 -10.39
C SER A 14 20.39 3.75 -9.50
N HIS A 15 20.21 3.12 -8.33
CA HIS A 15 21.28 3.01 -7.33
C HIS A 15 22.16 1.79 -7.56
N LYS A 16 23.47 2.00 -7.81
CA LYS A 16 24.46 0.92 -7.82
C LYS A 16 24.71 0.42 -6.41
N SER A 17 24.96 1.34 -5.50
CA SER A 17 25.04 1.11 -4.06
C SER A 17 24.53 2.35 -3.35
N LEU A 18 23.76 2.18 -2.29
CA LEU A 18 23.31 3.25 -1.41
C LEU A 18 23.20 2.70 0.01
N GLU A 19 23.77 3.42 0.97
CA GLU A 19 23.65 3.10 2.38
C GLU A 19 23.07 4.30 3.12
N LEU A 20 22.14 4.04 4.01
CA LEU A 20 21.39 5.03 4.74
C LEU A 20 21.21 4.57 6.18
N GLU A 21 21.65 5.39 7.12
CA GLU A 21 21.33 5.25 8.54
C GLU A 21 20.24 6.26 8.90
N CYS A 22 19.27 5.82 9.66
CA CYS A 22 18.16 6.67 10.10
C CYS A 22 17.71 6.29 11.51
N ASP A 23 16.90 7.13 12.09
CA ASP A 23 16.31 6.92 13.40
C ASP A 23 14.78 7.00 13.33
N LYS A 24 14.11 7.10 14.45
CA LYS A 24 12.66 7.17 14.54
C LYS A 24 12.03 8.44 13.96
N ARG A 25 12.82 9.47 13.62
CA ARG A 25 12.33 10.73 13.05
C ARG A 25 11.78 10.54 11.64
N PRO A 26 10.90 11.42 11.18
CA PRO A 26 10.61 11.55 9.77
C PRO A 26 11.88 11.76 8.93
N VAL A 27 11.90 11.24 7.71
CA VAL A 27 13.02 11.34 6.77
C VAL A 27 12.57 12.19 5.58
N ALA A 28 13.24 13.32 5.37
CA ALA A 28 13.02 14.21 4.23
C ALA A 28 14.14 14.02 3.21
N LEU A 29 13.81 13.40 2.07
CA LEU A 29 14.70 13.19 0.94
C LEU A 29 14.50 14.28 -0.09
N PHE A 30 15.49 15.10 -0.35
CA PHE A 30 15.41 16.17 -1.35
C PHE A 30 16.59 16.15 -2.32
N GLY A 31 16.45 16.83 -3.45
CA GLY A 31 17.44 16.88 -4.52
C GLY A 31 16.79 16.94 -5.90
N ALA A 32 17.61 17.01 -6.93
CA ALA A 32 17.16 17.18 -8.32
C ALA A 32 16.17 16.08 -8.76
N ASN A 33 15.33 16.40 -9.75
CA ASN A 33 14.48 15.39 -10.39
C ASN A 33 15.35 14.34 -11.06
N GLY A 34 14.95 13.07 -10.91
CA GLY A 34 15.73 11.94 -11.43
C GLY A 34 16.84 11.44 -10.50
N SER A 35 17.15 12.09 -9.36
CA SER A 35 18.19 11.65 -8.43
C SER A 35 17.92 10.30 -7.75
N GLY A 36 16.71 9.74 -7.91
CA GLY A 36 16.38 8.42 -7.36
C GLY A 36 15.61 8.43 -6.05
N LYS A 37 15.10 9.58 -5.58
CA LYS A 37 14.31 9.69 -4.33
C LYS A 37 13.15 8.70 -4.26
N THR A 38 12.31 8.67 -5.29
CA THR A 38 11.19 7.71 -5.37
C THR A 38 11.67 6.25 -5.39
N ASN A 39 12.89 5.97 -5.90
CA ASN A 39 13.45 4.62 -5.87
C ASN A 39 13.78 4.17 -4.44
N ILE A 40 14.18 5.10 -3.56
CA ILE A 40 14.38 4.82 -2.14
C ILE A 40 13.03 4.50 -1.48
N LEU A 41 11.98 5.31 -1.72
CA LEU A 41 10.65 5.01 -1.21
C LEU A 41 10.13 3.67 -1.73
N GLU A 42 10.39 3.35 -3.00
CA GLU A 42 10.04 2.04 -3.57
C GLU A 42 10.74 0.90 -2.82
N ALA A 43 12.04 1.05 -2.51
CA ALA A 43 12.77 0.06 -1.72
C ALA A 43 12.16 -0.14 -0.34
N VAL A 44 11.83 0.94 0.38
CA VAL A 44 11.17 0.87 1.70
C VAL A 44 9.80 0.19 1.58
N SER A 45 9.03 0.47 0.52
CA SER A 45 7.71 -0.13 0.31
C SER A 45 7.74 -1.66 0.15
N LEU A 46 8.88 -2.21 -0.29
CA LEU A 46 9.07 -3.64 -0.49
C LEU A 46 9.26 -4.42 0.82
N PHE A 47 9.55 -3.75 1.93
CA PHE A 47 9.55 -4.37 3.26
C PHE A 47 8.15 -4.67 3.81
N SER A 48 7.11 -4.52 2.98
CA SER A 48 5.74 -4.95 3.29
C SER A 48 5.26 -6.00 2.26
N PRO A 49 4.19 -6.77 2.56
CA PRO A 49 3.63 -7.69 1.59
C PRO A 49 3.23 -7.03 0.27
N GLY A 50 3.42 -7.76 -0.83
CA GLY A 50 3.02 -7.31 -2.17
C GLY A 50 4.18 -6.78 -3.02
N ARG A 51 3.84 -6.07 -4.10
CA ARG A 51 4.77 -5.66 -5.17
C ARG A 51 5.37 -4.25 -4.98
N GLY A 52 5.23 -3.68 -3.78
CA GLY A 52 5.69 -2.31 -3.52
C GLY A 52 4.82 -1.24 -4.21
N LEU A 53 5.25 0.02 -4.06
CA LEU A 53 4.45 1.18 -4.49
C LEU A 53 4.25 1.28 -6.01
N ARG A 54 5.22 0.86 -6.84
CA ARG A 54 5.14 0.88 -8.32
C ARG A 54 4.64 -0.43 -8.92
N ARG A 55 4.52 -1.51 -8.14
CA ARG A 55 4.09 -2.84 -8.59
C ARG A 55 4.93 -3.44 -9.71
N ALA A 56 6.18 -3.06 -9.78
CA ALA A 56 7.11 -3.54 -10.79
C ALA A 56 7.39 -5.04 -10.66
N SER A 57 7.81 -5.67 -11.75
CA SER A 57 8.36 -7.01 -11.71
C SER A 57 9.72 -7.03 -11.01
N ALA A 58 10.18 -8.18 -10.55
CA ALA A 58 11.50 -8.30 -9.93
C ALA A 58 12.62 -7.92 -10.91
N GLU A 59 12.45 -8.22 -12.19
CA GLU A 59 13.37 -7.86 -13.26
C GLU A 59 13.45 -6.35 -13.48
N ASP A 60 12.30 -5.66 -13.50
CA ASP A 60 12.24 -4.20 -13.70
C ASP A 60 12.86 -3.40 -12.55
N MET A 61 13.03 -4.01 -11.38
CA MET A 61 13.70 -3.39 -10.24
C MET A 61 15.22 -3.42 -10.33
N ALA A 62 15.79 -4.31 -11.17
CA ALA A 62 17.23 -4.40 -11.36
C ALA A 62 17.78 -3.13 -12.04
N ARG A 63 18.98 -2.72 -11.60
CA ARG A 63 19.67 -1.58 -12.20
C ARG A 63 20.06 -1.88 -13.64
N ARG A 64 19.82 -0.92 -14.52
CA ARG A 64 20.29 -0.94 -15.91
C ARG A 64 21.58 -0.11 -16.03
N PRO A 65 22.56 -0.54 -16.83
CA PRO A 65 22.50 -1.63 -17.82
C PRO A 65 22.90 -3.02 -17.30
N GLU A 66 23.35 -3.16 -16.04
CA GLU A 66 24.00 -4.37 -15.55
C GLU A 66 23.08 -5.60 -15.49
N HIS A 67 21.81 -5.45 -15.15
CA HIS A 67 20.80 -6.52 -15.05
C HIS A 67 21.22 -7.80 -14.28
N ILE A 68 22.18 -7.67 -13.35
CA ILE A 68 22.71 -8.80 -12.56
C ILE A 68 21.81 -9.22 -11.39
N GLY A 69 20.66 -8.55 -11.25
CA GLY A 69 19.76 -8.66 -10.10
C GLY A 69 19.94 -7.51 -9.13
N TRP A 70 19.26 -7.58 -8.00
CA TRP A 70 19.29 -6.54 -6.98
C TRP A 70 19.17 -7.13 -5.58
N LYS A 71 19.61 -6.35 -4.59
CA LYS A 71 19.49 -6.69 -3.18
C LYS A 71 19.13 -5.48 -2.35
N LEU A 72 18.20 -5.66 -1.43
CA LEU A 72 17.83 -4.71 -0.39
C LEU A 72 18.09 -5.34 0.97
N ARG A 73 18.65 -4.59 1.90
CA ARG A 73 18.71 -4.94 3.31
C ARG A 73 18.14 -3.79 4.12
N GLY A 74 17.36 -4.09 5.12
CA GLY A 74 16.83 -3.11 6.05
C GLY A 74 16.87 -3.67 7.45
N ALA A 75 17.41 -2.87 8.39
CA ALA A 75 17.22 -3.11 9.80
C ALA A 75 16.07 -2.24 10.27
N LEU A 76 15.13 -2.81 11.01
CA LEU A 76 13.98 -2.10 11.54
C LEU A 76 13.66 -2.50 12.96
N THR A 77 13.12 -1.57 13.70
CA THR A 77 12.58 -1.81 15.05
C THR A 77 11.07 -1.96 14.94
N ALA A 78 10.53 -3.08 15.43
CA ALA A 78 9.10 -3.33 15.53
C ALA A 78 8.78 -3.91 16.92
N GLN A 79 7.83 -3.30 17.64
CA GLN A 79 7.42 -3.76 18.98
C GLN A 79 8.59 -3.97 19.97
N GLY A 80 9.60 -3.09 19.90
CA GLY A 80 10.79 -3.16 20.78
C GLY A 80 11.82 -4.21 20.37
N ARG A 81 11.64 -4.91 19.25
CA ARG A 81 12.60 -5.87 18.69
C ARG A 81 13.22 -5.34 17.42
N GLN A 82 14.49 -5.62 17.21
CA GLN A 82 15.15 -5.39 15.92
C GLN A 82 14.94 -6.62 15.02
N HIS A 83 14.68 -6.33 13.75
CA HIS A 83 14.57 -7.31 12.68
C HIS A 83 15.47 -6.91 11.52
N GLU A 84 16.20 -7.85 10.97
CA GLU A 84 16.92 -7.70 9.71
C GLU A 84 16.10 -8.33 8.58
N ILE A 85 15.76 -7.54 7.58
CA ILE A 85 15.04 -8.03 6.39
C ILE A 85 15.96 -7.91 5.19
N GLU A 86 16.12 -9.02 4.47
CA GLU A 86 16.82 -9.08 3.21
C GLU A 86 15.87 -9.49 2.09
N LEU A 87 15.83 -8.68 1.02
CA LEU A 87 15.07 -8.95 -0.19
C LEU A 87 16.05 -8.99 -1.35
N SER A 88 15.91 -9.95 -2.24
CA SER A 88 16.79 -10.04 -3.42
C SER A 88 16.10 -10.73 -4.60
N SER A 89 16.56 -10.43 -5.79
CA SER A 89 16.27 -11.16 -7.01
C SER A 89 17.56 -11.29 -7.82
N ARG A 90 17.79 -12.46 -8.38
CA ARG A 90 18.93 -12.72 -9.27
C ARG A 90 18.41 -13.08 -10.66
N ASN A 91 18.99 -12.49 -11.69
CA ASN A 91 18.68 -12.82 -13.10
C ASN A 91 17.17 -12.86 -13.41
N GLY A 92 16.38 -11.88 -12.89
CA GLY A 92 14.94 -11.83 -13.10
C GLY A 92 14.10 -12.88 -12.37
N ALA A 93 14.71 -13.73 -11.54
CA ALA A 93 13.98 -14.70 -10.73
C ALA A 93 13.01 -14.04 -9.74
N ALA A 94 12.05 -14.80 -9.26
CA ALA A 94 11.11 -14.35 -8.23
C ALA A 94 11.87 -13.80 -7.00
N ARG A 95 11.30 -12.77 -6.37
CA ARG A 95 11.88 -12.14 -5.18
C ARG A 95 12.01 -13.15 -4.04
N SER A 96 13.21 -13.28 -3.50
CA SER A 96 13.51 -14.00 -2.27
C SER A 96 13.40 -13.06 -1.07
N THR A 97 12.90 -13.55 0.03
CA THR A 97 12.76 -12.82 1.30
C THR A 97 13.44 -13.60 2.41
N LYS A 98 14.25 -12.92 3.23
CA LYS A 98 14.75 -13.44 4.49
C LYS A 98 14.42 -12.48 5.61
N ILE A 99 14.07 -13.04 6.76
CA ILE A 99 13.80 -12.32 8.02
C ILE A 99 14.73 -12.93 9.06
N ASP A 100 15.57 -12.12 9.68
CA ASP A 100 16.54 -12.54 10.69
C ASP A 100 17.39 -13.73 10.22
N GLY A 101 17.86 -13.66 8.96
CA GLY A 101 18.67 -14.67 8.29
C GLY A 101 17.91 -15.90 7.79
N LYS A 102 16.62 -16.08 8.12
CA LYS A 102 15.80 -17.24 7.73
C LYS A 102 14.95 -16.92 6.52
N THR A 103 14.84 -17.85 5.57
CA THR A 103 13.93 -17.73 4.42
C THR A 103 12.47 -17.66 4.90
N ALA A 104 11.74 -16.70 4.36
CA ALA A 104 10.35 -16.44 4.72
C ALA A 104 9.49 -16.15 3.48
N SER A 105 8.17 -16.27 3.62
CA SER A 105 7.24 -15.79 2.60
C SER A 105 7.17 -14.25 2.62
N GLN A 106 6.76 -13.66 1.50
CA GLN A 106 6.52 -12.21 1.45
C GLN A 106 5.36 -11.79 2.37
N THR A 107 4.38 -12.67 2.57
CA THR A 107 3.24 -12.44 3.46
C THR A 107 3.66 -12.34 4.93
N ALA A 108 4.73 -13.04 5.33
CA ALA A 108 5.27 -12.98 6.69
C ALA A 108 5.73 -11.57 7.11
N LEU A 109 6.11 -10.72 6.14
CA LEU A 109 6.44 -9.32 6.41
C LEU A 109 5.27 -8.56 7.06
N GLY A 110 4.03 -8.92 6.75
CA GLY A 110 2.84 -8.30 7.33
C GLY A 110 2.70 -8.48 8.84
N GLY A 111 3.36 -9.47 9.43
CA GLY A 111 3.44 -9.64 10.88
C GLY A 111 4.39 -8.67 11.57
N ILE A 112 5.36 -8.12 10.83
CA ILE A 112 6.44 -7.27 11.36
C ILE A 112 6.23 -5.82 10.95
N THR A 113 5.92 -5.58 9.68
CA THR A 113 5.91 -4.23 9.09
C THR A 113 4.53 -3.82 8.60
N ARG A 114 4.27 -2.55 8.72
CA ARG A 114 3.11 -1.88 8.12
C ARG A 114 3.60 -0.65 7.39
N VAL A 115 3.42 -0.64 6.08
CA VAL A 115 3.87 0.47 5.23
C VAL A 115 2.69 0.95 4.41
N LEU A 116 2.40 2.23 4.53
CA LEU A 116 1.39 2.93 3.74
C LEU A 116 2.09 3.95 2.85
N TRP A 117 1.50 4.25 1.72
CA TRP A 117 2.05 5.25 0.82
C TRP A 117 0.99 6.10 0.15
N LEU A 118 1.41 7.31 -0.16
CA LEU A 118 0.73 8.22 -1.07
C LEU A 118 1.74 8.67 -2.12
N VAL A 119 1.44 8.40 -3.38
CA VAL A 119 2.30 8.68 -4.54
C VAL A 119 1.50 9.44 -5.61
N PRO A 120 2.14 10.20 -6.50
CA PRO A 120 1.44 11.01 -7.51
C PRO A 120 0.45 10.21 -8.37
N ALA A 121 0.75 8.94 -8.66
CA ALA A 121 -0.17 8.06 -9.40
C ALA A 121 -1.52 7.87 -8.71
N MET A 122 -1.63 8.14 -7.41
CA MET A 122 -2.88 8.03 -6.64
C MET A 122 -3.72 9.31 -6.67
N ASP A 123 -3.19 10.42 -7.17
CA ASP A 123 -3.93 11.70 -7.26
C ASP A 123 -5.20 11.56 -8.13
N ARG A 124 -5.25 10.56 -9.02
CA ARG A 124 -6.40 10.23 -9.87
C ARG A 124 -7.27 9.09 -9.35
N LEU A 125 -7.06 8.65 -8.11
CA LEU A 125 -7.72 7.47 -7.52
C LEU A 125 -9.26 7.55 -7.63
N TRP A 126 -9.84 8.71 -7.40
CA TRP A 126 -11.29 8.90 -7.38
C TRP A 126 -11.90 9.02 -8.79
N ILE A 127 -11.09 9.32 -9.80
CA ILE A 127 -11.53 9.51 -11.20
C ILE A 127 -11.33 8.24 -12.01
N GLU A 128 -10.27 7.49 -11.72
CA GLU A 128 -9.93 6.25 -12.44
C GLU A 128 -10.84 5.07 -12.06
N GLY A 129 -10.62 3.93 -12.73
CA GLY A 129 -11.41 2.72 -12.51
C GLY A 129 -11.30 2.14 -11.09
N ALA A 130 -12.28 1.35 -10.71
CA ALA A 130 -12.43 0.74 -9.37
C ALA A 130 -11.22 -0.12 -8.93
N GLU A 131 -10.40 -0.61 -9.86
CA GLU A 131 -9.24 -1.46 -9.53
C GLU A 131 -8.22 -0.73 -8.67
N GLY A 132 -7.94 0.56 -8.98
CA GLY A 132 -7.05 1.41 -8.17
C GLY A 132 -7.59 1.57 -6.74
N ARG A 133 -8.88 1.87 -6.60
CA ARG A 133 -9.55 2.04 -5.31
C ARG A 133 -9.60 0.75 -4.49
N ARG A 134 -9.86 -0.40 -5.10
CA ARG A 134 -9.76 -1.71 -4.41
C ARG A 134 -8.37 -1.94 -3.87
N ARG A 135 -7.32 -1.75 -4.67
CA ARG A 135 -5.93 -1.93 -4.24
C ARG A 135 -5.54 -0.98 -3.10
N PHE A 136 -5.99 0.25 -3.16
CA PHE A 136 -5.78 1.22 -2.09
C PHE A 136 -6.43 0.73 -0.80
N TRP A 137 -7.68 0.27 -0.88
CA TRP A 137 -8.41 -0.22 0.28
C TRP A 137 -7.86 -1.53 0.82
N ASP A 138 -7.47 -2.46 -0.06
CA ASP A 138 -6.81 -3.70 0.35
C ASP A 138 -5.48 -3.45 1.07
N ARG A 139 -4.76 -2.38 0.71
CA ARG A 139 -3.56 -1.96 1.44
C ARG A 139 -3.90 -1.48 2.85
N ILE A 140 -4.97 -0.74 3.01
CA ILE A 140 -5.48 -0.32 4.32
C ILE A 140 -5.93 -1.54 5.13
N ALA A 141 -6.74 -2.41 4.58
CA ALA A 141 -7.18 -3.65 5.25
C ALA A 141 -5.99 -4.52 5.68
N LEU A 142 -4.99 -4.69 4.81
CA LEU A 142 -3.76 -5.43 5.09
C LEU A 142 -2.98 -4.84 6.27
N SER A 143 -3.01 -3.52 6.46
CA SER A 143 -2.30 -2.88 7.57
C SER A 143 -2.85 -3.26 8.95
N PHE A 144 -4.14 -3.56 9.03
CA PHE A 144 -4.80 -4.07 10.24
C PHE A 144 -4.73 -5.60 10.34
N PHE A 145 -4.96 -6.28 9.22
CA PHE A 145 -5.14 -7.73 9.13
C PHE A 145 -4.08 -8.35 8.20
N PRO A 146 -2.91 -8.76 8.70
CA PRO A 146 -1.85 -9.35 7.87
C PRO A 146 -2.29 -10.57 7.05
N SER A 147 -3.24 -11.39 7.57
CA SER A 147 -3.83 -12.52 6.86
C SER A 147 -4.60 -12.14 5.60
N HIS A 148 -4.99 -10.86 5.45
CA HIS A 148 -5.64 -10.35 4.24
C HIS A 148 -4.81 -10.61 2.96
N ALA A 149 -3.47 -10.63 3.07
CA ALA A 149 -2.59 -10.95 1.95
C ALA A 149 -2.76 -12.41 1.50
N GLU A 150 -2.85 -13.34 2.43
CA GLU A 150 -3.01 -14.78 2.15
C GLU A 150 -4.40 -15.07 1.57
N HIS A 151 -5.45 -14.49 2.16
CA HIS A 151 -6.80 -14.59 1.63
C HIS A 151 -6.92 -14.02 0.22
N SER A 152 -6.30 -12.87 -0.05
CA SER A 152 -6.29 -12.25 -1.38
C SER A 152 -5.59 -13.14 -2.41
N LEU A 153 -4.43 -13.72 -2.07
CA LEU A 153 -3.71 -14.63 -2.97
C LEU A 153 -4.49 -15.92 -3.24
N SER A 154 -5.12 -16.50 -2.20
CA SER A 154 -5.96 -17.69 -2.30
C SER A 154 -7.18 -17.44 -3.19
N TYR A 155 -7.88 -16.32 -2.95
CA TYR A 155 -9.01 -15.89 -3.76
C TYR A 155 -8.63 -15.70 -5.23
N GLU A 156 -7.56 -14.94 -5.51
CA GLU A 156 -7.10 -14.69 -6.87
C GLU A 156 -6.68 -15.96 -7.59
N LYS A 157 -6.06 -16.92 -6.89
CA LYS A 157 -5.68 -18.21 -7.46
C LYS A 157 -6.92 -19.00 -7.85
N ALA A 158 -7.86 -19.22 -6.93
CA ALA A 158 -9.07 -19.96 -7.18
C ALA A 158 -9.92 -19.31 -8.30
N MET A 159 -10.04 -17.99 -8.29
CA MET A 159 -10.75 -17.24 -9.34
C MET A 159 -10.08 -17.40 -10.72
N ARG A 160 -8.74 -17.36 -10.82
CA ARG A 160 -8.05 -17.60 -12.10
C ARG A 160 -8.29 -19.00 -12.63
N GLU A 161 -8.24 -19.99 -11.76
CA GLU A 161 -8.52 -21.38 -12.13
C GLU A 161 -9.98 -21.55 -12.55
N ARG A 162 -10.94 -20.96 -11.82
CA ARG A 162 -12.34 -20.93 -12.21
C ARG A 162 -12.57 -20.24 -13.57
N ASN A 163 -11.94 -19.08 -13.78
CA ASN A 163 -12.03 -18.37 -15.05
C ASN A 163 -11.43 -19.16 -16.22
N ARG A 164 -10.44 -20.00 -15.98
CA ARG A 164 -9.91 -20.93 -16.98
C ARG A 164 -10.94 -21.98 -17.34
N LEU A 165 -11.59 -22.63 -16.36
CA LEU A 165 -12.66 -23.59 -16.60
C LEU A 165 -13.82 -22.96 -17.41
N LEU A 166 -14.20 -21.71 -17.06
CA LEU A 166 -15.24 -20.97 -17.79
C LEU A 166 -14.86 -20.73 -19.26
N LYS A 167 -13.62 -20.34 -19.54
CA LYS A 167 -13.13 -20.13 -20.91
C LYS A 167 -13.05 -21.42 -21.70
N ASP A 168 -12.61 -22.50 -21.05
CA ASP A 168 -12.48 -23.83 -21.67
C ASP A 168 -13.84 -24.56 -21.75
N GLN A 169 -14.95 -23.90 -21.33
CA GLN A 169 -16.34 -24.42 -21.33
C GLN A 169 -16.46 -25.79 -20.66
N VAL A 170 -15.70 -26.00 -19.59
CA VAL A 170 -15.79 -27.24 -18.79
C VAL A 170 -17.18 -27.32 -18.16
N THR A 171 -17.80 -28.48 -18.24
CA THR A 171 -19.16 -28.72 -17.71
C THR A 171 -19.19 -29.49 -16.40
N ASP A 172 -18.07 -30.04 -15.96
CA ASP A 172 -17.97 -30.81 -14.73
C ASP A 172 -18.16 -29.91 -13.48
N ASP A 173 -19.28 -30.13 -12.80
CA ASP A 173 -19.70 -29.34 -11.62
C ASP A 173 -18.80 -29.52 -10.42
N HIS A 174 -18.07 -30.64 -10.27
CA HIS A 174 -17.18 -30.89 -9.14
C HIS A 174 -16.03 -29.92 -9.08
N TRP A 175 -15.41 -29.60 -10.23
CA TRP A 175 -14.32 -28.64 -10.30
C TRP A 175 -14.76 -27.23 -9.89
N TYR A 176 -15.95 -26.82 -10.34
CA TYR A 176 -16.51 -25.52 -9.97
C TYR A 176 -16.81 -25.45 -8.49
N ARG A 177 -17.44 -26.46 -7.89
CA ARG A 177 -17.78 -26.44 -6.46
C ARG A 177 -16.55 -26.27 -5.58
N ALA A 178 -15.46 -26.99 -5.87
CA ALA A 178 -14.22 -26.88 -5.10
C ALA A 178 -13.62 -25.47 -5.16
N LEU A 179 -13.55 -24.89 -6.37
CA LEU A 179 -13.00 -23.55 -6.57
C LEU A 179 -13.92 -22.46 -5.99
N GLU A 180 -15.24 -22.58 -6.15
CA GLU A 180 -16.22 -21.65 -5.62
C GLU A 180 -16.26 -21.65 -4.09
N HIS A 181 -16.13 -22.81 -3.48
CA HIS A 181 -15.99 -22.90 -2.03
C HIS A 181 -14.70 -22.23 -1.55
N GLN A 182 -13.57 -22.46 -2.21
CA GLN A 182 -12.32 -21.78 -1.88
C GLN A 182 -12.40 -20.25 -2.11
N MET A 183 -13.08 -19.81 -3.16
CA MET A 183 -13.38 -18.39 -3.42
C MET A 183 -14.29 -17.82 -2.33
N ALA A 184 -15.29 -18.57 -1.86
CA ALA A 184 -16.21 -18.12 -0.82
C ALA A 184 -15.50 -17.95 0.53
N LEU A 185 -14.70 -18.93 0.97
CA LEU A 185 -13.92 -18.84 2.19
C LEU A 185 -12.98 -17.62 2.20
N SER A 186 -12.22 -17.45 1.12
CA SER A 186 -11.30 -16.32 1.02
C SER A 186 -12.03 -15.00 0.80
N GLY A 187 -13.16 -15.03 0.08
CA GLY A 187 -13.98 -13.87 -0.25
C GLY A 187 -14.65 -13.26 0.98
N GLU A 188 -15.23 -14.10 1.84
CA GLU A 188 -15.79 -13.67 3.12
C GLU A 188 -14.72 -12.98 3.98
N ALA A 189 -13.55 -13.61 4.17
CA ALA A 189 -12.47 -13.05 4.96
C ALA A 189 -11.97 -11.70 4.40
N ILE A 190 -11.91 -11.54 3.07
CA ILE A 190 -11.56 -10.27 2.41
C ILE A 190 -12.61 -9.20 2.74
N MET A 191 -13.91 -9.53 2.62
CA MET A 191 -14.97 -8.57 2.87
C MET A 191 -15.05 -8.15 4.33
N GLN A 192 -14.90 -9.09 5.27
CA GLN A 192 -14.85 -8.83 6.70
C GLN A 192 -13.68 -7.90 7.05
N ALA A 193 -12.48 -8.16 6.52
CA ALA A 193 -11.31 -7.30 6.74
C ALA A 193 -11.52 -5.89 6.18
N ARG A 194 -12.12 -5.77 4.99
CA ARG A 194 -12.44 -4.47 4.38
C ARG A 194 -13.47 -3.68 5.20
N GLN A 195 -14.51 -4.35 5.69
CA GLN A 195 -15.57 -3.72 6.48
C GLN A 195 -15.04 -3.27 7.86
N ALA A 196 -14.24 -4.12 8.52
CA ALA A 196 -13.62 -3.76 9.78
C ALA A 196 -12.64 -2.57 9.65
N ALA A 197 -11.83 -2.55 8.57
CA ALA A 197 -10.95 -1.44 8.27
C ALA A 197 -11.74 -0.14 8.05
N LEU A 198 -12.92 -0.21 7.40
CA LEU A 198 -13.79 0.95 7.20
C LEU A 198 -14.26 1.52 8.53
N ALA A 199 -14.69 0.68 9.46
CA ALA A 199 -15.11 1.10 10.79
C ALA A 199 -13.95 1.76 11.58
N TYR A 200 -12.73 1.19 11.51
CA TYR A 200 -11.55 1.77 12.17
C TYR A 200 -11.19 3.15 11.61
N ILE A 201 -11.19 3.31 10.28
CA ILE A 201 -10.92 4.60 9.64
C ILE A 201 -12.00 5.63 10.00
N HIS A 202 -13.27 5.25 9.94
CA HIS A 202 -14.39 6.12 10.31
C HIS A 202 -14.23 6.64 11.73
N ASN A 203 -14.01 5.76 12.71
CA ASN A 203 -13.82 6.13 14.11
C ASN A 203 -12.62 7.05 14.30
N ALA A 204 -11.50 6.77 13.66
CA ALA A 204 -10.30 7.59 13.73
C ALA A 204 -10.51 8.98 13.10
N GLN A 205 -11.31 9.10 12.05
CA GLN A 205 -11.67 10.41 11.47
C GLN A 205 -12.61 11.22 12.39
N ILE A 206 -13.56 10.57 13.07
CA ILE A 206 -14.45 11.24 14.01
C ILE A 206 -13.65 11.80 15.18
N ALA A 207 -12.78 11.00 15.78
CA ALA A 207 -11.98 11.36 16.95
C ALA A 207 -10.90 12.42 16.64
N ALA A 208 -10.50 12.57 15.36
CA ALA A 208 -9.44 13.48 14.99
C ALA A 208 -9.86 14.95 15.03
N SER A 209 -9.05 15.78 15.71
CA SER A 209 -9.03 17.24 15.55
C SER A 209 -7.93 17.58 14.55
N THR A 210 -8.29 17.80 13.29
CA THR A 210 -7.33 18.01 12.19
C THR A 210 -7.87 19.05 11.20
N GLN A 211 -6.96 19.72 10.49
CA GLN A 211 -7.33 20.63 9.40
C GLN A 211 -7.65 19.90 8.08
N PHE A 212 -7.41 18.58 8.02
CA PHE A 212 -7.76 17.79 6.84
C PHE A 212 -9.25 17.46 6.81
N PRO A 213 -9.85 17.37 5.61
CA PRO A 213 -11.26 17.06 5.47
C PRO A 213 -11.58 15.65 5.94
N LYS A 214 -12.80 15.46 6.44
CA LYS A 214 -13.32 14.11 6.75
C LYS A 214 -13.98 13.51 5.51
N ALA A 215 -13.71 12.23 5.27
CA ALA A 215 -14.31 11.45 4.20
C ALA A 215 -15.30 10.45 4.78
N GLU A 216 -16.53 10.42 4.28
CA GLU A 216 -17.41 9.28 4.48
C GLU A 216 -17.08 8.24 3.42
N LEU A 217 -16.65 7.06 3.86
CA LEU A 217 -16.22 5.96 2.99
C LEU A 217 -17.29 4.88 2.94
N THR A 218 -17.57 4.37 1.75
CA THR A 218 -18.57 3.31 1.54
C THR A 218 -18.03 2.27 0.58
N LEU A 219 -18.21 0.98 0.91
CA LEU A 219 -17.97 -0.12 -0.01
C LEU A 219 -19.20 -0.31 -0.89
N LEU A 220 -19.04 -0.03 -2.17
CA LEU A 220 -20.09 -0.24 -3.17
C LEU A 220 -20.03 -1.69 -3.64
N GLN A 221 -21.19 -2.31 -3.73
CA GLN A 221 -21.33 -3.62 -4.31
C GLN A 221 -21.38 -3.52 -5.85
N SER A 222 -21.08 -4.63 -6.51
CA SER A 222 -21.20 -4.68 -7.97
C SER A 222 -22.65 -4.50 -8.41
N GLU A 223 -22.85 -4.11 -9.68
CA GLU A 223 -24.18 -3.96 -10.31
C GLU A 223 -25.06 -5.22 -10.22
N ASN A 224 -24.49 -6.35 -9.86
CA ASN A 224 -25.16 -7.64 -9.73
C ASN A 224 -25.81 -7.89 -8.35
N GLY A 225 -25.90 -6.87 -7.51
CA GLY A 225 -26.50 -6.93 -6.18
C GLY A 225 -25.49 -7.12 -5.04
N PRO A 226 -25.95 -7.11 -3.79
CA PRO A 226 -25.10 -7.26 -2.63
C PRO A 226 -24.38 -8.62 -2.61
N LEU A 227 -23.14 -8.62 -2.14
CA LEU A 227 -22.45 -9.88 -1.85
C LEU A 227 -23.02 -10.48 -0.57
N PRO A 228 -23.30 -11.80 -0.57
CA PRO A 228 -23.63 -12.50 0.66
C PRO A 228 -22.51 -12.43 1.70
N ASP A 229 -22.86 -12.51 2.98
CA ASP A 229 -21.96 -12.33 4.10
C ASP A 229 -21.38 -13.66 4.64
N THR A 230 -21.92 -14.82 4.20
CA THR A 230 -21.49 -16.14 4.65
C THR A 230 -20.82 -16.94 3.53
N VAL A 231 -19.98 -17.90 3.90
CA VAL A 231 -19.31 -18.81 2.95
C VAL A 231 -20.35 -19.61 2.16
N GLU A 232 -21.39 -20.12 2.83
CA GLU A 232 -22.44 -20.92 2.23
C GLU A 232 -23.20 -20.12 1.15
N ASP A 233 -23.63 -18.91 1.50
CA ASP A 233 -24.38 -18.04 0.60
C ASP A 233 -23.52 -17.52 -0.56
N LEU A 234 -22.23 -17.20 -0.31
CA LEU A 234 -21.28 -16.86 -1.35
C LEU A 234 -21.04 -18.02 -2.32
N SER A 235 -20.88 -19.24 -1.80
CA SER A 235 -20.73 -20.44 -2.63
C SER A 235 -21.96 -20.66 -3.51
N ALA A 236 -23.16 -20.52 -2.93
CA ALA A 236 -24.43 -20.64 -3.65
C ALA A 236 -24.57 -19.53 -4.72
N ALA A 237 -24.17 -18.30 -4.39
CA ALA A 237 -24.19 -17.19 -5.34
C ALA A 237 -23.23 -17.40 -6.52
N PHE A 238 -22.00 -17.91 -6.28
CA PHE A 238 -21.07 -18.28 -7.36
C PHE A 238 -21.64 -19.38 -8.24
N ALA A 239 -22.25 -20.41 -7.66
CA ALA A 239 -22.90 -21.49 -8.39
C ALA A 239 -24.05 -20.98 -9.28
N SER A 240 -24.92 -20.13 -8.73
CA SER A 240 -26.05 -19.52 -9.47
C SER A 240 -25.57 -18.58 -10.57
N ALA A 241 -24.40 -17.95 -10.44
CA ALA A 241 -23.85 -17.06 -11.44
C ALA A 241 -23.19 -17.78 -12.64
N ARG A 242 -22.94 -19.09 -12.59
CA ARG A 242 -22.13 -19.82 -13.58
C ARG A 242 -22.60 -19.65 -15.02
N ALA A 243 -23.89 -19.71 -15.29
CA ALA A 243 -24.41 -19.58 -16.67
C ALA A 243 -24.03 -18.20 -17.26
N ARG A 244 -24.17 -17.15 -16.46
CA ARG A 244 -23.78 -15.78 -16.84
C ARG A 244 -22.26 -15.62 -16.95
N ASP A 245 -21.51 -16.20 -16.03
CA ASP A 245 -20.05 -16.18 -16.02
C ASP A 245 -19.46 -16.95 -17.20
N LEU A 246 -20.08 -18.07 -17.60
CA LEU A 246 -19.76 -18.84 -18.83
C LEU A 246 -19.90 -17.97 -20.08
N ALA A 247 -21.03 -17.27 -20.21
CA ALA A 247 -21.25 -16.37 -21.34
C ALA A 247 -20.23 -15.22 -21.39
N ALA A 248 -19.76 -14.74 -20.23
CA ALA A 248 -18.77 -13.68 -20.11
C ALA A 248 -17.31 -14.20 -20.15
N GLY A 249 -17.07 -15.50 -20.03
CA GLY A 249 -15.74 -16.11 -19.91
C GLY A 249 -14.96 -15.70 -18.65
N ARG A 250 -15.65 -15.22 -17.61
CA ARG A 250 -15.03 -14.72 -16.38
C ARG A 250 -16.03 -14.61 -15.22
N SER A 251 -15.52 -14.63 -13.99
CA SER A 251 -16.32 -14.38 -12.79
C SER A 251 -16.77 -12.91 -12.73
N LEU A 252 -18.07 -12.69 -12.55
CA LEU A 252 -18.71 -11.38 -12.50
C LEU A 252 -19.15 -10.98 -11.08
N LEU A 253 -19.09 -11.91 -10.13
CA LEU A 253 -19.49 -11.71 -8.73
C LEU A 253 -18.31 -11.96 -7.80
N GLY A 254 -18.23 -11.20 -6.70
CA GLY A 254 -17.25 -11.41 -5.64
C GLY A 254 -16.48 -10.14 -5.25
N PRO A 255 -15.58 -10.22 -4.24
CA PRO A 255 -14.85 -9.06 -3.70
C PRO A 255 -13.97 -8.33 -4.74
N HIS A 256 -13.58 -8.99 -5.83
CA HIS A 256 -12.87 -8.38 -6.95
C HIS A 256 -13.74 -7.41 -7.79
N ARG A 257 -15.03 -7.35 -7.52
CA ARG A 257 -16.02 -6.49 -8.20
C ARG A 257 -16.54 -5.35 -7.32
N THR A 258 -16.26 -5.38 -6.02
CA THR A 258 -16.62 -4.27 -5.12
C THR A 258 -15.79 -3.03 -5.43
N ASP A 259 -16.28 -1.86 -5.04
CA ASP A 259 -15.62 -0.58 -5.21
C ASP A 259 -15.62 0.21 -3.90
N LEU A 260 -14.75 1.21 -3.79
CA LEU A 260 -14.70 2.16 -2.69
C LEU A 260 -15.21 3.51 -3.19
N SER A 261 -16.21 4.06 -2.53
CA SER A 261 -16.67 5.44 -2.70
C SER A 261 -16.24 6.30 -1.54
N ALA A 262 -16.02 7.58 -1.80
CA ALA A 262 -15.79 8.58 -0.77
C ALA A 262 -16.65 9.82 -1.02
N LEU A 263 -17.25 10.34 0.05
CA LEU A 263 -17.94 11.61 0.07
C LEU A 263 -17.10 12.62 0.88
N TYR A 264 -16.90 13.82 0.35
CA TYR A 264 -16.32 14.93 1.09
C TYR A 264 -17.36 15.43 2.09
N LEU A 265 -17.24 15.07 3.37
CA LEU A 265 -18.35 15.14 4.32
C LEU A 265 -18.88 16.58 4.52
N SER A 266 -18.00 17.58 4.69
CA SER A 266 -18.42 18.96 4.93
C SER A 266 -19.07 19.66 3.72
N LYS A 267 -18.90 19.09 2.51
CA LYS A 267 -19.49 19.61 1.26
C LYS A 267 -20.65 18.76 0.76
N GLY A 268 -20.84 17.54 1.29
CA GLY A 268 -21.81 16.60 0.77
C GLY A 268 -21.52 16.19 -0.70
N MET A 269 -20.25 16.25 -1.15
CA MET A 269 -19.88 16.09 -2.55
C MET A 269 -19.08 14.80 -2.74
N PRO A 270 -19.41 13.95 -3.74
CA PRO A 270 -18.60 12.79 -4.09
C PRO A 270 -17.15 13.18 -4.41
N ALA A 271 -16.18 12.40 -3.92
CA ALA A 271 -14.76 12.71 -4.09
C ALA A 271 -14.35 12.86 -5.57
N LYS A 272 -14.96 12.11 -6.48
CA LYS A 272 -14.73 12.20 -7.94
C LYS A 272 -15.10 13.55 -8.55
N GLU A 273 -15.97 14.32 -7.90
CA GLU A 273 -16.47 15.64 -8.32
C GLU A 273 -15.74 16.81 -7.64
N CYS A 274 -14.88 16.49 -6.66
CA CYS A 274 -14.04 17.47 -5.97
C CYS A 274 -12.86 17.91 -6.87
N SER A 275 -12.31 19.09 -6.59
CA SER A 275 -11.08 19.54 -7.23
C SER A 275 -9.89 18.61 -6.92
N THR A 276 -8.84 18.64 -7.74
CA THR A 276 -7.64 17.80 -7.54
C THR A 276 -7.00 18.01 -6.17
N GLY A 277 -6.93 19.26 -5.70
CA GLY A 277 -6.41 19.59 -4.36
C GLY A 277 -7.27 19.03 -3.23
N GLU A 278 -8.60 19.01 -3.38
CA GLU A 278 -9.53 18.42 -2.43
C GLU A 278 -9.46 16.89 -2.43
N GLN A 279 -9.36 16.28 -3.61
CA GLN A 279 -9.16 14.84 -3.74
C GLN A 279 -7.89 14.39 -3.03
N LYS A 280 -6.79 15.14 -3.21
CA LYS A 280 -5.53 14.88 -2.52
C LYS A 280 -5.64 15.06 -1.00
N ALA A 281 -6.31 16.12 -0.55
CA ALA A 281 -6.54 16.36 0.87
C ALA A 281 -7.36 15.22 1.52
N LEU A 282 -8.36 14.67 0.82
CA LEU A 282 -9.10 13.48 1.26
C LEU A 282 -8.21 12.24 1.36
N LEU A 283 -7.34 12.00 0.39
CA LEU A 283 -6.41 10.87 0.43
C LEU A 283 -5.44 10.97 1.61
N ILE A 284 -4.87 12.16 1.84
CA ILE A 284 -4.01 12.43 3.00
C ILE A 284 -4.77 12.15 4.29
N SER A 285 -6.00 12.66 4.40
CA SER A 285 -6.86 12.45 5.57
C SER A 285 -7.08 10.97 5.87
N ILE A 286 -7.38 10.16 4.85
CA ILE A 286 -7.59 8.72 5.00
C ILE A 286 -6.30 8.01 5.46
N ILE A 287 -5.15 8.37 4.91
CA ILE A 287 -3.85 7.81 5.31
C ILE A 287 -3.49 8.18 6.75
N LEU A 288 -3.72 9.43 7.15
CA LEU A 288 -3.51 9.87 8.53
C LEU A 288 -4.49 9.19 9.51
N ALA A 289 -5.75 9.02 9.11
CA ALA A 289 -6.74 8.27 9.89
C ALA A 289 -6.32 6.80 10.06
N ASN A 290 -5.76 6.18 9.01
CA ASN A 290 -5.21 4.84 9.12
C ASN A 290 -4.05 4.77 10.13
N ALA A 291 -3.14 5.73 10.09
CA ALA A 291 -2.01 5.77 11.03
C ALA A 291 -2.50 5.91 12.49
N ARG A 292 -3.52 6.74 12.75
CA ARG A 292 -4.17 6.85 14.07
C ARG A 292 -4.82 5.54 14.49
N ALA A 293 -5.66 4.99 13.62
CA ALA A 293 -6.37 3.75 13.91
C ALA A 293 -5.40 2.59 14.21
N LEU A 294 -4.29 2.48 13.50
CA LEU A 294 -3.24 1.49 13.79
C LEU A 294 -2.59 1.72 15.15
N THR A 295 -2.33 2.97 15.52
CA THR A 295 -1.79 3.30 16.84
C THR A 295 -2.76 2.86 17.94
N ASP A 296 -4.06 3.13 17.76
CA ASP A 296 -5.10 2.79 18.72
C ASP A 296 -5.33 1.26 18.81
N GLN A 297 -5.33 0.55 17.68
CA GLN A 297 -5.65 -0.88 17.63
C GLN A 297 -4.46 -1.78 17.91
N ILE A 298 -3.25 -1.38 17.51
CA ILE A 298 -2.05 -2.24 17.50
C ILE A 298 -0.93 -1.67 18.36
N GLY A 299 -1.07 -0.42 18.84
CA GLY A 299 -0.05 0.27 19.64
C GLY A 299 1.15 0.78 18.84
N ALA A 300 1.10 0.75 17.50
CA ALA A 300 2.18 1.23 16.65
C ALA A 300 1.66 1.82 15.34
N PRO A 301 2.05 3.06 14.97
CA PRO A 301 1.76 3.63 13.66
C PRO A 301 2.55 2.89 12.57
N PRO A 302 2.09 2.96 11.29
CA PRO A 302 2.84 2.42 10.15
C PRO A 302 4.04 3.30 9.80
N ILE A 303 4.94 2.80 8.94
CA ILE A 303 5.84 3.66 8.17
C ILE A 303 5.02 4.32 7.06
N LEU A 304 5.13 5.65 6.91
CA LEU A 304 4.47 6.39 5.84
C LEU A 304 5.46 6.76 4.73
N LEU A 305 5.07 6.57 3.48
CA LEU A 305 5.83 7.00 2.32
C LEU A 305 5.02 8.06 1.56
N LEU A 306 5.53 9.27 1.48
CA LEU A 306 4.85 10.42 0.90
C LEU A 306 5.69 10.98 -0.26
N ASP A 307 5.43 10.47 -1.47
CA ASP A 307 6.18 10.85 -2.67
C ASP A 307 5.63 12.15 -3.25
N GLU A 308 6.44 13.21 -3.25
CA GLU A 308 6.11 14.56 -3.75
C GLU A 308 4.84 15.19 -3.14
N VAL A 309 4.36 14.68 -2.01
CA VAL A 309 3.09 15.15 -1.41
C VAL A 309 3.20 16.60 -0.96
N ALA A 310 4.32 16.98 -0.33
CA ALA A 310 4.55 18.32 0.19
C ALA A 310 4.60 19.39 -0.92
N ALA A 311 5.14 19.05 -2.09
CA ALA A 311 5.29 19.97 -3.22
C ALA A 311 3.95 20.44 -3.83
N HIS A 312 2.89 19.66 -3.64
CA HIS A 312 1.56 19.92 -4.18
C HIS A 312 0.56 20.46 -3.14
N LEU A 313 1.04 20.78 -1.93
CA LEU A 313 0.23 21.40 -0.88
C LEU A 313 0.59 22.87 -0.73
N ASP A 314 -0.41 23.71 -0.47
CA ASP A 314 -0.17 25.07 0.02
C ASP A 314 0.55 25.04 1.38
N ALA A 315 1.13 26.17 1.77
CA ALA A 315 1.93 26.27 3.00
C ALA A 315 1.12 25.85 4.26
N GLN A 316 -0.15 26.23 4.34
CA GLN A 316 -1.00 25.92 5.49
C GLN A 316 -1.25 24.41 5.60
N ARG A 317 -1.61 23.75 4.51
CA ARG A 317 -1.84 22.30 4.49
C ARG A 317 -0.55 21.51 4.70
N ARG A 318 0.58 22.02 4.22
CA ARG A 318 1.89 21.41 4.43
C ARG A 318 2.27 21.47 5.92
N ALA A 319 2.15 22.61 6.57
CA ALA A 319 2.37 22.75 8.02
C ALA A 319 1.43 21.86 8.83
N ALA A 320 0.15 21.76 8.43
CA ALA A 320 -0.81 20.85 9.05
C ALA A 320 -0.39 19.38 8.90
N LEU A 321 0.11 18.96 7.73
CA LEU A 321 0.61 17.59 7.50
C LEU A 321 1.78 17.27 8.43
N TYR A 322 2.74 18.17 8.58
CA TYR A 322 3.89 17.97 9.44
C TYR A 322 3.52 17.92 10.92
N THR A 323 2.57 18.76 11.34
CA THR A 323 2.00 18.71 12.68
C THR A 323 1.39 17.33 12.97
N GLU A 324 0.62 16.79 12.03
CA GLU A 324 0.01 15.47 12.14
C GLU A 324 1.05 14.34 12.20
N ILE A 325 2.08 14.38 11.35
CA ILE A 325 3.18 13.41 11.33
C ILE A 325 3.89 13.39 12.69
N ASN A 326 4.20 14.57 13.23
CA ASN A 326 4.87 14.71 14.54
C ASN A 326 3.98 14.20 15.69
N ASN A 327 2.69 14.55 15.69
CA ASN A 327 1.75 14.12 16.72
C ASN A 327 1.54 12.60 16.72
N LEU A 328 1.51 11.99 15.55
CA LEU A 328 1.37 10.54 15.37
C LEU A 328 2.67 9.78 15.68
N LYS A 329 3.80 10.49 15.79
CA LYS A 329 5.13 9.90 16.00
C LYS A 329 5.44 8.81 14.97
N VAL A 330 5.03 9.02 13.71
CA VAL A 330 5.29 8.09 12.62
C VAL A 330 6.65 8.40 11.98
N GLN A 331 7.39 7.38 11.56
CA GLN A 331 8.49 7.57 10.64
C GLN A 331 7.91 7.75 9.23
N ALA A 332 7.82 9.01 8.79
CA ALA A 332 7.36 9.38 7.45
C ALA A 332 8.57 9.63 6.55
N TRP A 333 8.65 8.91 5.43
CA TRP A 333 9.63 9.13 4.36
C TRP A 333 9.00 10.02 3.31
N MET A 334 9.55 11.21 3.15
CA MET A 334 8.99 12.24 2.26
C MET A 334 10.01 12.63 1.21
N THR A 335 9.54 12.90 -0.02
CA THR A 335 10.39 13.38 -1.12
C THR A 335 10.01 14.80 -1.54
N GLY A 336 11.02 15.56 -1.96
CA GLY A 336 10.86 16.93 -2.48
C GLY A 336 12.01 17.34 -3.38
N THR A 337 11.87 18.50 -4.03
CA THR A 337 12.89 19.06 -4.93
C THR A 337 13.97 19.83 -4.19
N GLY A 338 13.63 20.45 -3.06
CA GLY A 338 14.54 21.24 -2.26
C GLY A 338 14.23 21.20 -0.78
N PRO A 339 15.18 21.65 0.08
CA PRO A 339 15.03 21.63 1.54
C PRO A 339 13.93 22.57 2.03
N GLU A 340 13.60 23.64 1.28
CA GLU A 340 12.58 24.64 1.62
C GLU A 340 11.19 24.03 1.81
N LEU A 341 10.92 22.88 1.18
CA LEU A 341 9.67 22.15 1.37
C LEU A 341 9.54 21.57 2.77
N PHE A 342 10.63 21.39 3.49
CA PHE A 342 10.69 20.69 4.77
C PHE A 342 11.13 21.56 5.94
N GLU A 343 11.30 22.88 5.73
CA GLU A 343 11.74 23.82 6.76
C GLU A 343 10.89 23.78 8.03
N ASP A 344 9.56 23.63 7.87
CA ASP A 344 8.62 23.54 9.00
C ASP A 344 8.82 22.29 9.89
N LEU A 345 9.57 21.29 9.43
CA LEU A 345 9.94 20.12 10.23
C LEU A 345 11.17 20.40 11.11
N GLY A 346 12.07 21.26 10.68
CA GLY A 346 13.29 21.60 11.41
C GLY A 346 14.06 20.37 11.89
N ALA A 347 14.55 20.42 13.12
CA ALA A 347 15.28 19.30 13.75
C ALA A 347 14.43 18.05 14.04
N ALA A 348 13.10 18.13 13.88
CA ALA A 348 12.21 16.97 14.05
C ALA A 348 12.36 15.93 12.94
N ALA A 349 12.96 16.28 11.80
CA ALA A 349 13.19 15.38 10.68
C ALA A 349 14.70 15.16 10.43
N LEU A 350 15.02 14.01 9.83
CA LEU A 350 16.32 13.74 9.25
C LEU A 350 16.32 14.27 7.81
N MET A 351 17.09 15.32 7.56
CA MET A 351 17.21 15.99 6.28
C MET A 351 18.32 15.34 5.46
N LEU A 352 17.99 14.81 4.29
CA LEU A 352 18.91 14.04 3.44
C LEU A 352 18.89 14.57 2.02
N GLU A 353 20.00 15.16 1.58
CA GLU A 353 20.18 15.57 0.19
C GLU A 353 20.68 14.40 -0.65
N LEU A 354 19.95 14.07 -1.69
CA LEU A 354 20.32 13.03 -2.64
C LEU A 354 20.94 13.64 -3.89
N GLY A 355 22.24 13.37 -4.10
CA GLY A 355 23.00 13.75 -5.28
C GLY A 355 23.39 12.56 -6.13
N ASP A 356 23.84 12.85 -7.36
CA ASP A 356 24.43 11.87 -8.28
C ASP A 356 25.87 12.29 -8.57
N SER A 357 26.82 11.39 -8.32
CA SER A 357 28.25 11.66 -8.57
C SER A 357 28.75 11.07 -9.90
N GLY A 358 27.84 10.56 -10.75
CA GLY A 358 28.22 9.84 -11.99
C GLY A 358 28.75 8.41 -11.75
N SER A 359 29.29 8.14 -10.56
CA SER A 359 29.71 6.79 -10.14
C SER A 359 28.70 6.10 -9.22
N GLY A 360 27.69 6.81 -8.75
CA GLY A 360 26.63 6.32 -7.88
C GLY A 360 25.95 7.44 -7.11
N SER A 361 24.81 7.13 -6.52
CA SER A 361 24.08 8.07 -5.68
C SER A 361 24.80 8.25 -4.34
N PHE A 362 24.85 9.47 -3.84
CA PHE A 362 25.35 9.77 -2.50
C PHE A 362 24.29 10.54 -1.71
N ILE A 363 24.41 10.45 -0.38
CA ILE A 363 23.54 11.17 0.55
C ILE A 363 24.43 12.06 1.42
N LYS A 364 24.00 13.31 1.58
CA LYS A 364 24.55 14.23 2.56
C LYS A 364 23.52 14.51 3.63
N LEU A 365 23.96 14.62 4.87
CA LEU A 365 23.16 15.23 5.92
C LEU A 365 23.02 16.73 5.58
N GLY A 366 21.78 17.15 5.45
CA GLY A 366 21.41 18.53 5.17
C GLY A 366 21.38 19.41 6.43
#